data_4161415286ed2572e28e93fd69baba9b
#
_entry.id   4161415286ed2572e28e93fd69baba9b
#
_cell.length_a   1.000
_cell.length_b   1.000
_cell.length_c   1.000
_cell.angle_alpha   90.00
_cell.angle_beta   90.00
_cell.angle_gamma   90.00
#
_symmetry.space_group_name_H-M   'P 1'
#
loop_
_entity.id
_entity.type
_entity.pdbx_description
1 polymer ?
#
loop_
_entity_poly.entity_id
_entity_poly.type
_entity_poly.pdbx_seq_one_letter_code
_entity_poly.pdbx_strand_id
1 'polypeptide(L)'
;MTDQLALSSDELLSTTRAVRKRLDLERPVPLEVVREALAVALQAPSGSNSQGWHWLVLTDPEVKGRVAEFYKRSYDVYRSAGPATVTPAQARMAASADYLAEVLGQVPVLVIGAITVGPAGLPAGNQAGIWGSLLPAAWSLQLAL
;
A
#
# COMPACT_ATOMS: atom_id res chain seq x y z
N MET A 1 -19.93 -12.57 -6.34
CA MET A 1 -19.94 -12.18 -4.91
C MET A 1 -18.61 -12.60 -4.34
N THR A 2 -17.76 -11.67 -4.03
CA THR A 2 -16.53 -11.93 -3.28
C THR A 2 -16.92 -12.43 -1.89
N ASP A 3 -16.29 -13.51 -1.45
CA ASP A 3 -16.51 -14.08 -0.12
C ASP A 3 -15.97 -13.04 0.90
N GLN A 4 -16.84 -12.17 1.39
CA GLN A 4 -16.48 -11.20 2.41
C GLN A 4 -16.35 -11.93 3.76
N LEU A 5 -15.22 -11.70 4.44
CA LEU A 5 -15.04 -12.18 5.79
C LEU A 5 -16.05 -11.49 6.73
N ALA A 6 -16.86 -12.27 7.43
CA ALA A 6 -17.84 -11.75 8.40
C ALA A 6 -17.12 -11.34 9.70
N LEU A 7 -16.23 -10.35 9.65
CA LEU A 7 -15.52 -9.80 10.80
C LEU A 7 -16.27 -8.59 11.36
N SER A 8 -16.33 -8.49 12.68
CA SER A 8 -16.73 -7.25 13.34
C SER A 8 -15.66 -6.18 13.10
N SER A 9 -16.02 -4.90 13.28
CA SER A 9 -15.05 -3.81 13.16
C SER A 9 -13.85 -3.97 14.09
N ASP A 10 -14.08 -4.45 15.31
CA ASP A 10 -13.03 -4.68 16.30
C ASP A 10 -12.09 -5.80 15.87
N GLU A 11 -12.61 -6.90 15.34
CA GLU A 11 -11.82 -8.00 14.81
C GLU A 11 -11.00 -7.56 13.60
N LEU A 12 -11.61 -6.84 12.65
CA LEU A 12 -10.92 -6.31 11.48
C LEU A 12 -9.73 -5.43 11.88
N LEU A 13 -9.97 -4.44 12.74
CA LEU A 13 -8.95 -3.49 13.15
C LEU A 13 -7.86 -4.11 14.03
N SER A 14 -8.21 -5.09 14.88
CA SER A 14 -7.26 -5.72 15.80
C SER A 14 -6.45 -6.84 15.17
N THR A 15 -6.92 -7.47 14.08
CA THR A 15 -6.25 -8.61 13.43
C THR A 15 -5.55 -8.27 12.13
N THR A 16 -5.86 -7.13 11.50
CA THR A 16 -5.20 -6.69 10.26
C THR A 16 -3.68 -6.57 10.44
N ARG A 17 -2.93 -7.17 9.54
CA ARG A 17 -1.46 -7.14 9.52
C ARG A 17 -0.96 -6.97 8.08
N ALA A 18 0.25 -6.43 7.93
CA ALA A 18 0.91 -6.37 6.63
C ALA A 18 1.19 -7.80 6.11
N VAL A 19 0.51 -8.17 5.03
CA VAL A 19 0.68 -9.45 4.35
C VAL A 19 1.75 -9.30 3.27
N ARG A 20 2.75 -10.19 3.25
CA ARG A 20 3.82 -10.20 2.25
C ARG A 20 4.11 -11.62 1.76
N LYS A 21 4.57 -12.52 2.65
CA LYS A 21 4.92 -13.91 2.30
C LYS A 21 3.72 -14.80 1.93
N ARG A 22 2.51 -14.37 2.22
CA ARG A 22 1.26 -15.09 1.91
C ARG A 22 0.44 -14.41 0.81
N LEU A 23 1.07 -13.54 0.04
CA LEU A 23 0.44 -13.02 -1.18
C LEU A 23 0.25 -14.18 -2.16
N ASP A 24 -0.93 -14.30 -2.72
CA ASP A 24 -1.22 -15.19 -3.82
C ASP A 24 -0.81 -14.47 -5.13
N LEU A 25 0.31 -14.89 -5.71
CA LEU A 25 0.89 -14.25 -6.89
C LEU A 25 0.24 -14.72 -8.20
N GLU A 26 -0.50 -15.83 -8.16
CA GLU A 26 -1.04 -16.48 -9.35
C GLU A 26 -2.54 -16.20 -9.56
N ARG A 27 -3.29 -16.02 -8.47
CA ARG A 27 -4.73 -15.83 -8.52
C ARG A 27 -5.09 -14.45 -9.10
N PRO A 28 -5.81 -14.39 -10.24
CA PRO A 28 -6.20 -13.11 -10.81
C PRO A 28 -7.15 -12.36 -9.87
N VAL A 29 -6.98 -11.05 -9.79
CA VAL A 29 -7.86 -10.16 -9.02
C VAL A 29 -8.82 -9.45 -9.99
N PRO A 30 -10.14 -9.66 -9.90
CA PRO A 30 -11.11 -8.91 -10.69
C PRO A 30 -11.01 -7.41 -10.38
N LEU A 31 -10.96 -6.58 -11.41
CA LEU A 31 -10.87 -5.12 -11.23
C LEU A 31 -12.08 -4.54 -10.48
N GLU A 32 -13.21 -5.24 -10.50
CA GLU A 32 -14.39 -4.84 -9.73
C GLU A 32 -14.13 -4.85 -8.23
N VAL A 33 -13.43 -5.86 -7.71
CA VAL A 33 -13.00 -5.93 -6.30
C VAL A 33 -12.15 -4.71 -5.94
N VAL A 34 -11.23 -4.32 -6.82
CA VAL A 34 -10.40 -3.13 -6.60
C VAL A 34 -11.24 -1.85 -6.62
N ARG A 35 -12.24 -1.75 -7.51
CA ARG A 35 -13.15 -0.60 -7.57
C ARG A 35 -14.01 -0.48 -6.32
N GLU A 36 -14.58 -1.58 -5.84
CA GLU A 36 -15.36 -1.62 -4.61
C GLU A 36 -14.51 -1.18 -3.41
N ALA A 37 -13.29 -1.69 -3.29
CA ALA A 37 -12.37 -1.29 -2.23
C ALA A 37 -11.96 0.19 -2.33
N LEU A 38 -11.76 0.72 -3.55
CA LEU A 38 -11.49 2.14 -3.76
C LEU A 38 -12.70 3.00 -3.40
N ALA A 39 -13.94 2.55 -3.65
CA ALA A 39 -15.14 3.27 -3.24
C ALA A 39 -15.21 3.42 -1.70
N VAL A 40 -14.76 2.42 -0.95
CA VAL A 40 -14.60 2.51 0.51
C VAL A 40 -13.47 3.49 0.88
N ALA A 41 -12.32 3.39 0.21
CA ALA A 41 -11.18 4.28 0.44
C ALA A 41 -11.53 5.76 0.29
N LEU A 42 -12.37 6.09 -0.69
CA LEU A 42 -12.80 7.46 -0.97
C LEU A 42 -13.75 8.06 0.09
N GLN A 43 -14.21 7.27 1.07
CA GLN A 43 -14.97 7.79 2.22
C GLN A 43 -14.05 8.36 3.31
N ALA A 44 -12.73 8.21 3.19
CA ALA A 44 -11.80 8.72 4.17
C ALA A 44 -11.83 10.26 4.27
N PRO A 45 -11.53 10.85 5.43
CA PRO A 45 -11.43 12.30 5.55
C PRO A 45 -10.24 12.86 4.78
N SER A 46 -10.36 14.08 4.26
CA SER A 46 -9.24 14.81 3.65
C SER A 46 -9.19 16.24 4.15
N GLY A 47 -8.00 16.83 4.17
CA GLY A 47 -7.79 18.22 4.57
C GLY A 47 -8.67 19.16 3.75
N SER A 48 -9.49 19.98 4.43
CA SER A 48 -10.46 20.91 3.79
C SER A 48 -11.42 20.22 2.81
N ASN A 49 -11.64 18.92 2.96
CA ASN A 49 -12.42 18.11 2.01
C ASN A 49 -11.93 18.23 0.56
N SER A 50 -10.61 18.40 0.37
CA SER A 50 -10.02 18.63 -0.95
C SER A 50 -10.06 17.41 -1.87
N GLN A 51 -10.11 16.20 -1.31
CA GLN A 51 -10.23 14.93 -2.02
C GLN A 51 -9.24 14.80 -3.20
N GLY A 52 -8.02 15.29 -3.02
CA GLY A 52 -6.98 15.36 -4.06
C GLY A 52 -6.26 14.03 -4.33
N TRP A 53 -6.91 12.91 -4.06
CA TRP A 53 -6.35 11.58 -4.30
C TRP A 53 -6.39 11.20 -5.78
N HIS A 54 -5.37 10.45 -6.17
CA HIS A 54 -5.31 9.75 -7.45
C HIS A 54 -4.88 8.32 -7.21
N TRP A 55 -5.51 7.38 -7.88
CA TRP A 55 -5.23 5.96 -7.72
C TRP A 55 -4.84 5.36 -9.06
N LEU A 56 -3.61 4.84 -9.13
CA LEU A 56 -3.13 4.12 -10.29
C LEU A 56 -3.30 2.62 -10.02
N VAL A 57 -4.10 1.96 -10.82
CA VAL A 57 -4.33 0.52 -10.76
C VAL A 57 -3.56 -0.11 -11.91
N LEU A 58 -2.51 -0.84 -11.60
CA LEU A 58 -1.57 -1.40 -12.56
C LEU A 58 -1.79 -2.90 -12.66
N THR A 59 -2.12 -3.36 -13.86
CA THR A 59 -2.29 -4.79 -14.21
C THR A 59 -1.27 -5.25 -15.23
N ASP A 60 -0.71 -4.33 -16.02
CA ASP A 60 0.30 -4.62 -17.02
C ASP A 60 1.60 -5.13 -16.37
N PRO A 61 2.11 -6.32 -16.74
CA PRO A 61 3.29 -6.90 -16.11
C PRO A 61 4.57 -6.07 -16.31
N GLU A 62 4.74 -5.43 -17.47
CA GLU A 62 5.92 -4.62 -17.74
C GLU A 62 5.94 -3.37 -16.86
N VAL A 63 4.78 -2.68 -16.76
CA VAL A 63 4.64 -1.50 -15.92
C VAL A 63 4.85 -1.84 -14.44
N LYS A 64 4.26 -2.95 -13.97
CA LYS A 64 4.47 -3.44 -12.59
C LYS A 64 5.94 -3.79 -12.34
N GLY A 65 6.60 -4.44 -13.28
CA GLY A 65 8.02 -4.76 -13.20
C GLY A 65 8.88 -3.51 -13.04
N ARG A 66 8.65 -2.48 -13.84
CA ARG A 66 9.36 -1.19 -13.73
C ARG A 66 9.14 -0.51 -12.37
N VAL A 67 7.92 -0.53 -11.86
CA VAL A 67 7.61 0.00 -10.50
C VAL A 67 8.35 -0.81 -9.43
N ALA A 68 8.36 -2.13 -9.55
CA ALA A 68 9.05 -3.02 -8.61
C ALA A 68 10.57 -2.78 -8.61
N GLU A 69 11.19 -2.48 -9.75
CA GLU A 69 12.60 -2.10 -9.83
C GLU A 69 12.90 -0.80 -9.07
N PHE A 70 12.04 0.22 -9.18
CA PHE A 70 12.18 1.45 -8.40
C PHE A 70 12.04 1.18 -6.90
N TYR A 71 11.03 0.39 -6.52
CA TYR A 71 10.81 -0.01 -5.14
C TYR A 71 12.05 -0.75 -4.58
N LYS A 72 12.53 -1.75 -5.31
CA LYS A 72 13.68 -2.56 -4.89
C LYS A 72 14.94 -1.72 -4.69
N ARG A 73 15.26 -0.82 -5.62
CA ARG A 73 16.42 0.09 -5.48
C ARG A 73 16.33 0.95 -4.24
N SER A 74 15.17 1.53 -3.96
CA SER A 74 14.93 2.33 -2.76
C SER A 74 15.02 1.46 -1.49
N TYR A 75 14.44 0.26 -1.55
CA TYR A 75 14.46 -0.69 -0.46
C TYR A 75 15.88 -1.17 -0.12
N ASP A 76 16.71 -1.46 -1.12
CA ASP A 76 18.10 -1.92 -0.94
C ASP A 76 18.93 -0.84 -0.20
N VAL A 77 18.74 0.43 -0.52
CA VAL A 77 19.38 1.55 0.19
C VAL A 77 18.90 1.62 1.65
N TYR A 78 17.59 1.55 1.87
CA TYR A 78 17.03 1.52 3.23
C TYR A 78 17.53 0.31 4.02
N ARG A 79 17.59 -0.86 3.38
CA ARG A 79 18.01 -2.13 4.01
C ARG A 79 19.48 -2.12 4.41
N SER A 80 20.34 -1.55 3.58
CA SER A 80 21.77 -1.43 3.85
C SER A 80 22.11 -0.45 4.99
N ALA A 81 21.25 0.54 5.22
CA ALA A 81 21.39 1.50 6.32
C ALA A 81 20.84 0.98 7.66
N GLY A 82 20.29 -0.23 7.70
CA GLY A 82 19.71 -0.82 8.90
C GLY A 82 20.75 -1.17 9.97
N PRO A 83 20.32 -1.40 11.22
CA PRO A 83 21.23 -1.74 12.32
C PRO A 83 21.92 -3.09 12.12
N ALA A 84 23.17 -3.20 12.53
CA ALA A 84 23.97 -4.43 12.43
C ALA A 84 23.42 -5.57 13.30
N THR A 85 22.76 -5.24 14.41
CA THR A 85 22.20 -6.21 15.36
C THR A 85 20.68 -6.07 15.39
N VAL A 86 19.96 -7.18 15.20
CA VAL A 86 18.48 -7.21 15.19
C VAL A 86 17.96 -8.34 16.08
N THR A 87 16.83 -8.11 16.71
CA THR A 87 16.11 -9.17 17.45
C THR A 87 15.55 -10.22 16.48
N PRO A 88 15.22 -11.45 16.93
CA PRO A 88 14.58 -12.45 16.09
C PRO A 88 13.25 -11.97 15.45
N ALA A 89 12.50 -11.11 16.15
CA ALA A 89 11.28 -10.51 15.59
C ALA A 89 11.59 -9.55 14.45
N GLN A 90 12.59 -8.68 14.61
CA GLN A 90 13.05 -7.77 13.57
C GLN A 90 13.62 -8.53 12.36
N ALA A 91 14.37 -9.61 12.59
CA ALA A 91 14.88 -10.45 11.51
C ALA A 91 13.75 -11.10 10.70
N ARG A 92 12.70 -11.62 11.36
CA ARG A 92 11.51 -12.15 10.66
C ARG A 92 10.77 -11.07 9.85
N MET A 93 10.64 -9.88 10.41
CA MET A 93 10.02 -8.75 9.73
C MET A 93 10.83 -8.34 8.49
N ALA A 94 12.15 -8.22 8.63
CA ALA A 94 13.07 -7.90 7.54
C ALA A 94 13.00 -8.96 6.44
N ALA A 95 13.07 -10.25 6.75
CA ALA A 95 12.94 -11.34 5.77
C ALA A 95 11.57 -11.34 5.06
N SER A 96 10.53 -10.83 5.71
CA SER A 96 9.21 -10.65 5.07
C SER A 96 9.21 -9.46 4.10
N ALA A 97 9.92 -8.38 4.43
CA ALA A 97 10.07 -7.22 3.57
C ALA A 97 11.02 -7.50 2.40
N ASP A 98 12.11 -8.24 2.63
CA ASP A 98 13.03 -8.71 1.58
C ASP A 98 12.26 -9.52 0.53
N TYR A 99 11.41 -10.46 0.96
CA TYR A 99 10.57 -11.25 0.06
C TYR A 99 9.64 -10.36 -0.79
N LEU A 100 8.97 -9.36 -0.19
CA LEU A 100 8.12 -8.46 -0.95
C LEU A 100 8.91 -7.70 -2.02
N ALA A 101 10.12 -7.25 -1.71
CA ALA A 101 10.97 -6.54 -2.66
C ALA A 101 11.35 -7.40 -3.88
N GLU A 102 11.41 -8.72 -3.71
CA GLU A 102 11.70 -9.65 -4.81
C GLU A 102 10.47 -9.97 -5.67
N VAL A 103 9.27 -10.01 -5.07
CA VAL A 103 8.06 -10.49 -5.76
C VAL A 103 7.08 -9.39 -6.15
N LEU A 104 7.34 -8.12 -5.80
CA LEU A 104 6.39 -7.02 -5.98
C LEU A 104 5.88 -6.88 -7.42
N GLY A 105 6.73 -7.10 -8.42
CA GLY A 105 6.34 -7.06 -9.83
C GLY A 105 5.46 -8.22 -10.29
N GLN A 106 5.37 -9.29 -9.49
CA GLN A 106 4.62 -10.51 -9.82
C GLN A 106 3.18 -10.48 -9.30
N VAL A 107 2.84 -9.53 -8.40
CA VAL A 107 1.46 -9.44 -7.88
C VAL A 107 0.46 -9.24 -9.01
N PRO A 108 -0.74 -9.81 -8.94
CA PRO A 108 -1.75 -9.67 -9.99
C PRO A 108 -2.13 -8.21 -10.27
N VAL A 109 -2.30 -7.41 -9.21
CA VAL A 109 -2.63 -5.99 -9.28
C VAL A 109 -1.75 -5.22 -8.31
N LEU A 110 -1.22 -4.08 -8.75
CA LEU A 110 -0.52 -3.13 -7.92
C LEU A 110 -1.30 -1.81 -7.90
N VAL A 111 -1.61 -1.31 -6.71
CA VAL A 111 -2.33 -0.04 -6.54
C VAL A 111 -1.39 0.99 -5.91
N ILE A 112 -1.28 2.15 -6.55
CA ILE A 112 -0.48 3.27 -6.05
C ILE A 112 -1.39 4.44 -5.75
N GLY A 113 -1.41 4.88 -4.49
CA GLY A 113 -2.07 6.11 -4.09
C GLY A 113 -1.15 7.31 -4.27
N ALA A 114 -1.66 8.36 -4.90
CA ALA A 114 -1.01 9.64 -5.06
C ALA A 114 -1.93 10.77 -4.57
N ILE A 115 -1.34 11.91 -4.23
CA ILE A 115 -2.11 13.07 -3.81
C ILE A 115 -1.59 14.32 -4.54
N THR A 116 -2.52 15.14 -4.99
CA THR A 116 -2.19 16.43 -5.60
C THR A 116 -1.51 17.35 -4.58
N VAL A 117 -0.38 17.90 -4.97
CA VAL A 117 0.28 18.99 -4.26
C VAL A 117 0.25 20.26 -5.14
N GLY A 118 0.32 21.43 -4.51
CA GLY A 118 0.34 22.69 -5.24
C GLY A 118 1.56 22.82 -6.19
N PRO A 119 1.59 23.84 -7.07
CA PRO A 119 2.68 24.04 -8.05
C PRO A 119 4.07 24.15 -7.41
N ALA A 120 4.15 24.60 -6.16
CA ALA A 120 5.40 24.69 -5.40
C ALA A 120 5.85 23.34 -4.81
N GLY A 121 5.13 22.24 -5.08
CA GLY A 121 5.40 20.92 -4.50
C GLY A 121 4.98 20.81 -3.04
N LEU A 122 5.62 19.87 -2.32
CA LEU A 122 5.38 19.70 -0.89
C LEU A 122 5.90 20.92 -0.11
N PRO A 123 5.10 21.51 0.80
CA PRO A 123 5.56 22.63 1.61
C PRO A 123 6.72 22.19 2.51
N ALA A 124 7.73 23.08 2.65
CA ALA A 124 8.88 22.81 3.51
C ALA A 124 8.50 22.69 5.01
N GLY A 125 7.38 23.30 5.41
CA GLY A 125 6.86 23.27 6.77
C GLY A 125 5.91 22.09 7.03
N ASN A 126 4.65 22.40 7.34
CA ASN A 126 3.67 21.40 7.72
C ASN A 126 3.14 20.58 6.53
N GLN A 127 3.53 19.33 6.42
CA GLN A 127 3.04 18.37 5.43
C GLN A 127 1.94 17.44 5.99
N ALA A 128 1.59 17.58 7.27
CA ALA A 128 0.68 16.66 7.95
C ALA A 128 -0.71 16.58 7.28
N GLY A 129 -1.23 17.71 6.79
CA GLY A 129 -2.53 17.75 6.11
C GLY A 129 -2.54 16.95 4.79
N ILE A 130 -1.43 16.92 4.06
CA ILE A 130 -1.27 16.18 2.80
C ILE A 130 -1.20 14.67 3.10
N TRP A 131 -0.27 14.26 3.95
CA TRP A 131 -0.12 12.86 4.32
C TRP A 131 -1.30 12.32 5.10
N GLY A 132 -1.87 13.13 6.01
CA GLY A 132 -3.08 12.83 6.76
C GLY A 132 -4.33 12.70 5.89
N SER A 133 -4.31 13.17 4.65
CA SER A 133 -5.39 12.94 3.68
C SER A 133 -5.20 11.63 2.91
N LEU A 134 -3.97 11.30 2.49
CA LEU A 134 -3.70 10.10 1.70
C LEU A 134 -3.70 8.82 2.55
N LEU A 135 -3.05 8.85 3.71
CA LEU A 135 -2.84 7.64 4.51
C LEU A 135 -4.14 7.01 5.04
N PRO A 136 -5.15 7.76 5.54
CA PRO A 136 -6.43 7.17 5.92
C PRO A 136 -7.15 6.50 4.75
N ALA A 137 -7.12 7.10 3.56
CA ALA A 137 -7.71 6.50 2.37
C ALA A 137 -6.98 5.21 1.97
N ALA A 138 -5.65 5.19 2.01
CA ALA A 138 -4.86 4.00 1.75
C ALA A 138 -5.11 2.89 2.79
N TRP A 139 -5.28 3.26 4.05
CA TRP A 139 -5.64 2.31 5.11
C TRP A 139 -7.04 1.73 4.90
N SER A 140 -8.03 2.56 4.58
CA SER A 140 -9.38 2.09 4.27
C SER A 140 -9.41 1.15 3.06
N LEU A 141 -8.60 1.43 2.02
CA LEU A 141 -8.42 0.51 0.90
C LEU A 141 -7.92 -0.88 1.36
N GLN A 142 -6.92 -0.91 2.22
CA GLN A 142 -6.34 -2.16 2.73
C GLN A 142 -7.30 -2.94 3.62
N LEU A 143 -8.19 -2.25 4.35
CA LEU A 143 -9.20 -2.90 5.18
C LEU A 143 -10.37 -3.45 4.35
N ALA A 144 -10.62 -2.89 3.16
CA ALA A 144 -11.70 -3.30 2.27
C ALA A 144 -11.32 -4.48 1.37
N LEU A 145 -10.01 -4.78 1.24
CA LEU A 145 -9.46 -5.90 0.47
C LEU A 145 -9.26 -7.14 1.35
#